data_a4233dc1f7608ce9d917bdf07c8cf888
#
_entry.id   a4233dc1f7608ce9d917bdf07c8cf888
#
_cell.length_a   1.000
_cell.length_b   1.000
_cell.length_c   1.000
_cell.angle_alpha   90.00
_cell.angle_beta   90.00
_cell.angle_gamma   90.00
#
_symmetry.space_group_name_H-M   'P 1'
#
loop_
_entity.id
_entity.type
_entity.pdbx_description
1 polymer ?
#
loop_
_entity_poly.entity_id
_entity_poly.type
_entity_poly.pdbx_seq_one_letter_code
_entity_poly.pdbx_strand_id
1 'polypeptide(L)'
;YGPWQRHVSTMLEGNYEQNWVYRPWFPVDVRDNASCHIRMLESTKVKNGERYIAWSTEAWNVESICARIDELLPEIRLQVTEPREVHPERLQARESRYRALWRAADLRNERMVELTGITFRSFDDSLRDCVESLIAIAGTEVLTSAD
;
A
#
# COMPACT_ATOMS: atom_id res chain seq x y z
N TYR A 1 10.15 11.39 -3.40
CA TYR A 1 9.25 10.31 -2.94
C TYR A 1 8.55 9.67 -4.12
N GLY A 2 8.43 8.34 -4.13
CA GLY A 2 7.57 7.62 -5.05
C GLY A 2 6.08 7.82 -4.71
N PRO A 3 5.17 7.41 -5.62
CA PRO A 3 3.72 7.60 -5.39
C PRO A 3 3.21 6.97 -4.09
N TRP A 4 3.73 5.80 -3.73
CA TRP A 4 3.35 5.08 -2.50
C TRP A 4 3.77 5.86 -1.25
N GLN A 5 5.02 6.28 -1.17
CA GLN A 5 5.52 7.06 -0.03
C GLN A 5 4.75 8.37 0.14
N ARG A 6 4.35 9.02 -0.96
CA ARG A 6 3.51 10.22 -0.91
C ARG A 6 2.13 9.92 -0.32
N HIS A 7 1.53 8.78 -0.65
CA HIS A 7 0.25 8.38 -0.06
C HIS A 7 0.38 8.08 1.42
N VAL A 8 1.43 7.38 1.84
CA VAL A 8 1.69 7.13 3.28
C VAL A 8 1.94 8.46 4.01
N SER A 9 2.72 9.38 3.44
CA SER A 9 2.92 10.72 4.01
C SER A 9 1.60 11.45 4.22
N THR A 10 0.70 11.48 3.21
CA THR A 10 -0.62 12.12 3.36
C THR A 10 -1.52 11.43 4.39
N MET A 11 -1.36 10.13 4.63
CA MET A 11 -2.05 9.44 5.72
C MET A 11 -1.50 9.87 7.09
N LEU A 12 -0.17 9.94 7.23
CA LEU A 12 0.48 10.41 8.45
C LEU A 12 0.11 11.85 8.80
N GLU A 13 -0.06 12.70 7.79
CA GLU A 13 -0.48 14.10 7.92
C GLU A 13 -2.01 14.23 8.12
N GLY A 14 -2.76 13.14 8.05
CA GLY A 14 -4.23 13.17 8.09
C GLY A 14 -4.88 13.89 6.89
N ASN A 15 -4.11 14.17 5.85
CA ASN A 15 -4.52 14.96 4.69
C ASN A 15 -4.87 14.08 3.48
N TYR A 16 -5.84 13.19 3.63
CA TYR A 16 -6.30 12.33 2.55
C TYR A 16 -7.78 12.56 2.22
N GLU A 17 -8.18 12.31 0.98
CA GLU A 17 -9.57 12.42 0.57
C GLU A 17 -10.41 11.28 1.16
N GLN A 18 -11.60 11.58 1.67
CA GLN A 18 -12.55 10.62 2.25
C GLN A 18 -12.81 9.41 1.32
N ASN A 19 -12.83 9.61 0.02
CA ASN A 19 -13.07 8.53 -0.94
C ASN A 19 -11.92 7.51 -1.03
N TRP A 20 -10.73 7.82 -0.51
CA TRP A 20 -9.61 6.89 -0.48
C TRP A 20 -9.81 5.77 0.53
N VAL A 21 -10.65 5.98 1.54
CA VAL A 21 -11.00 4.98 2.56
C VAL A 21 -11.46 3.67 1.92
N TYR A 22 -12.22 3.76 0.83
CA TYR A 22 -12.76 2.58 0.15
C TYR A 22 -11.86 1.99 -0.95
N ARG A 23 -10.81 2.70 -1.33
CA ARG A 23 -9.94 2.24 -2.41
C ARG A 23 -9.09 1.06 -1.94
N PRO A 24 -9.14 -0.10 -2.64
CA PRO A 24 -8.27 -1.21 -2.32
C PRO A 24 -6.84 -0.92 -2.76
N TRP A 25 -5.90 -1.29 -1.92
CA TRP A 25 -4.47 -1.26 -2.17
C TRP A 25 -3.95 -2.70 -2.17
N PHE A 26 -3.19 -3.03 -3.18
CA PHE A 26 -2.57 -4.34 -3.37
C PHE A 26 -1.05 -4.17 -3.33
N PRO A 27 -0.46 -4.14 -2.12
CA PRO A 27 0.94 -3.80 -1.96
C PRO A 27 1.86 -4.95 -2.39
N VAL A 28 3.06 -4.56 -2.79
CA VAL A 28 4.24 -5.41 -2.89
C VAL A 28 5.43 -4.61 -2.41
N ASP A 29 6.28 -5.21 -1.60
CA ASP A 29 7.53 -4.58 -1.18
C ASP A 29 8.43 -4.34 -2.38
N VAL A 30 9.07 -3.18 -2.46
CA VAL A 30 9.94 -2.81 -3.58
C VAL A 30 11.12 -3.77 -3.73
N ARG A 31 11.64 -4.32 -2.62
CA ARG A 31 12.73 -5.29 -2.59
C ARG A 31 12.28 -6.63 -3.16
N ASP A 32 11.04 -7.03 -2.87
CA ASP A 32 10.46 -8.26 -3.41
C ASP A 32 10.13 -8.10 -4.88
N ASN A 33 9.60 -6.95 -5.27
CA ASN A 33 9.35 -6.63 -6.68
C ASN A 33 10.66 -6.67 -7.48
N ALA A 34 11.73 -6.06 -6.98
CA ALA A 34 13.05 -6.13 -7.60
C ALA A 34 13.57 -7.57 -7.70
N SER A 35 13.42 -8.35 -6.62
CA SER A 35 13.80 -9.77 -6.59
C SER A 35 13.00 -10.60 -7.60
N CYS A 36 11.70 -10.33 -7.76
CA CYS A 36 10.87 -10.97 -8.79
C CYS A 36 11.46 -10.73 -10.19
N HIS A 37 11.81 -9.48 -10.51
CA HIS A 37 12.37 -9.14 -11.82
C HIS A 37 13.70 -9.85 -12.10
N ILE A 38 14.61 -9.86 -11.12
CA ILE A 38 15.91 -10.54 -11.24
C ILE A 38 15.71 -12.04 -11.48
N ARG A 39 14.89 -12.69 -10.63
CA ARG A 39 14.64 -14.14 -10.74
C ARG A 39 13.91 -14.52 -12.03
N MET A 40 13.05 -13.64 -12.54
CA MET A 40 12.41 -13.82 -13.84
C MET A 40 13.43 -13.77 -14.98
N LEU A 41 14.40 -12.86 -14.93
CA LEU A 41 15.47 -12.77 -15.92
C LEU A 41 16.38 -14.00 -15.92
N GLU A 42 16.64 -14.59 -14.77
CA GLU A 42 17.46 -15.78 -14.60
C GLU A 42 16.70 -17.08 -14.95
N SER A 43 15.37 -17.04 -14.98
CA SER A 43 14.54 -18.23 -15.17
C SER A 43 14.41 -18.60 -16.64
N THR A 44 14.71 -19.85 -16.97
CA THR A 44 14.45 -20.45 -18.29
C THR A 44 12.98 -20.82 -18.51
N LYS A 45 12.15 -20.69 -17.49
CA LYS A 45 10.70 -21.04 -17.52
C LYS A 45 9.80 -19.89 -17.93
N VAL A 46 10.32 -18.67 -17.95
CA VAL A 46 9.54 -17.49 -18.40
C VAL A 46 9.21 -17.63 -19.86
N LYS A 47 7.94 -17.49 -20.18
CA LYS A 47 7.47 -17.54 -21.58
C LYS A 47 7.16 -16.13 -22.06
N ASN A 48 7.56 -15.85 -23.28
CA ASN A 48 7.29 -14.56 -23.91
C ASN A 48 5.78 -14.30 -24.03
N GLY A 49 5.36 -13.09 -23.65
CA GLY A 49 3.96 -12.65 -23.67
C GLY A 49 3.13 -13.07 -22.46
N GLU A 50 3.68 -13.84 -21.52
CA GLU A 50 2.99 -14.16 -20.27
C GLU A 50 3.06 -13.01 -19.28
N ARG A 51 2.04 -12.95 -18.39
CA ARG A 51 1.95 -11.97 -17.31
C ARG A 51 2.14 -12.68 -15.97
N TYR A 52 2.91 -12.05 -15.11
CA TYR A 52 3.18 -12.48 -13.75
C TYR A 52 2.82 -11.35 -12.80
N ILE A 53 2.11 -11.66 -11.71
CA ILE A 53 1.68 -10.67 -10.73
C ILE A 53 2.58 -10.78 -9.51
N ALA A 54 3.31 -9.72 -9.22
CA ALA A 54 4.05 -9.56 -7.96
C ALA A 54 3.11 -8.89 -6.95
N TRP A 55 2.63 -9.65 -5.98
CA TRP A 55 1.69 -9.21 -4.96
C TRP A 55 1.84 -10.05 -3.70
N SER A 56 1.80 -9.42 -2.53
CA SER A 56 1.98 -10.09 -1.23
C SER A 56 0.76 -10.86 -0.72
N THR A 57 -0.33 -10.94 -1.51
CA THR A 57 -1.62 -11.58 -1.17
C THR A 57 -2.47 -10.85 -0.12
N GLU A 58 -2.06 -9.67 0.30
CA GLU A 58 -2.80 -8.85 1.26
C GLU A 58 -3.44 -7.65 0.56
N ALA A 59 -4.69 -7.38 0.89
CA ALA A 59 -5.42 -6.23 0.37
C ALA A 59 -5.78 -5.28 1.52
N TRP A 60 -5.46 -4.01 1.35
CA TRP A 60 -5.60 -2.98 2.38
C TRP A 60 -6.40 -1.79 1.86
N ASN A 61 -6.98 -1.01 2.76
CA ASN A 61 -7.54 0.30 2.48
C ASN A 61 -6.90 1.34 3.39
N VAL A 62 -7.18 2.61 3.18
CA VAL A 62 -6.57 3.70 3.98
C VAL A 62 -6.87 3.53 5.47
N GLU A 63 -8.11 3.21 5.83
CA GLU A 63 -8.52 3.03 7.22
C GLU A 63 -7.72 1.90 7.90
N SER A 64 -7.63 0.74 7.25
CA SER A 64 -6.87 -0.39 7.79
C SER A 64 -5.36 -0.12 7.84
N ILE A 65 -4.82 0.65 6.88
CA ILE A 65 -3.41 1.07 6.91
C ILE A 65 -3.16 2.02 8.08
N CYS A 66 -4.01 3.02 8.29
CA CYS A 66 -3.88 3.95 9.42
C CYS A 66 -3.96 3.21 10.76
N ALA A 67 -4.96 2.34 10.94
CA ALA A 67 -5.07 1.51 12.15
C ALA A 67 -3.82 0.64 12.37
N ARG A 68 -3.26 0.11 11.28
CA ARG A 68 -2.05 -0.71 11.37
C ARG A 68 -0.80 0.11 11.72
N ILE A 69 -0.70 1.35 11.25
CA ILE A 69 0.38 2.28 11.68
C ILE A 69 0.28 2.53 13.17
N ASP A 70 -0.91 2.83 13.69
CA ASP A 70 -1.13 3.07 15.13
C ASP A 70 -0.74 1.85 16.00
N GLU A 71 -0.98 0.64 15.51
CA GLU A 71 -0.60 -0.60 16.21
C GLU A 71 0.92 -0.86 16.17
N LEU A 72 1.55 -0.66 15.01
CA LEU A 72 2.97 -0.98 14.79
C LEU A 72 3.91 0.08 15.35
N LEU A 73 3.48 1.33 15.35
CA LEU A 73 4.29 2.51 15.67
C LEU A 73 3.50 3.48 16.58
N PRO A 74 3.15 3.03 17.81
CA PRO A 74 2.28 3.81 18.70
C PRO A 74 2.88 5.16 19.15
N GLU A 75 4.19 5.35 18.95
CA GLU A 75 4.87 6.62 19.17
C GLU A 75 4.60 7.66 18.09
N ILE A 76 4.12 7.22 16.91
CA ILE A 76 3.74 8.09 15.81
C ILE A 76 2.28 8.44 15.98
N ARG A 77 2.00 9.65 16.48
CA ARG A 77 0.62 10.16 16.48
C ARG A 77 0.24 10.54 15.07
N LEU A 78 -0.65 9.75 14.47
CA LEU A 78 -1.33 10.17 13.26
C LEU A 78 -2.10 11.46 13.58
N GLN A 79 -1.89 12.47 12.76
CA GLN A 79 -2.75 13.66 12.80
C GLN A 79 -4.12 13.23 12.26
N VAL A 80 -5.03 12.90 13.17
CA VAL A 80 -6.42 12.58 12.80
C VAL A 80 -7.12 13.90 12.46
N THR A 81 -6.87 14.40 11.26
CA THR A 81 -7.76 15.39 10.66
C THR A 81 -8.92 14.64 10.02
N GLU A 82 -10.10 15.17 10.14
CA GLU A 82 -11.25 14.60 9.42
C GLU A 82 -10.91 14.53 7.93
N PRO A 83 -11.17 13.38 7.26
CA PRO A 83 -10.88 13.25 5.84
C PRO A 83 -11.52 14.38 5.06
N ARG A 84 -10.82 14.95 4.11
CA ARG A 84 -11.34 16.04 3.28
C ARG A 84 -12.66 15.63 2.65
N GLU A 85 -13.72 16.38 2.96
CA GLU A 85 -15.07 16.09 2.47
C GLU A 85 -15.14 16.01 0.95
N VAL A 86 -15.80 14.98 0.47
CA VAL A 86 -16.16 14.80 -0.93
C VAL A 86 -17.67 14.82 -1.05
N HIS A 87 -18.18 15.43 -2.12
CA HIS A 87 -19.62 15.51 -2.38
C HIS A 87 -20.29 14.13 -2.23
N PRO A 88 -21.40 13.99 -1.44
CA PRO A 88 -21.98 12.69 -1.06
C PRO A 88 -22.28 11.75 -2.22
N GLU A 89 -22.81 12.27 -3.33
CA GLU A 89 -23.10 11.46 -4.51
C GLU A 89 -21.84 10.84 -5.16
N ARG A 90 -20.74 11.62 -5.18
CA ARG A 90 -19.45 11.12 -5.70
C ARG A 90 -18.87 10.07 -4.77
N LEU A 91 -19.03 10.27 -3.46
CA LEU A 91 -18.57 9.32 -2.45
C LEU A 91 -19.29 7.97 -2.61
N GLN A 92 -20.62 7.99 -2.68
CA GLN A 92 -21.44 6.78 -2.85
C GLN A 92 -21.13 6.03 -4.15
N ALA A 93 -20.96 6.75 -5.26
CA ALA A 93 -20.60 6.15 -6.54
C ALA A 93 -19.22 5.48 -6.49
N ARG A 94 -18.24 6.10 -5.84
CA ARG A 94 -16.88 5.56 -5.69
C ARG A 94 -16.86 4.38 -4.70
N GLU A 95 -17.56 4.47 -3.59
CA GLU A 95 -17.70 3.37 -2.64
C GLU A 95 -18.26 2.13 -3.32
N SER A 96 -19.37 2.26 -4.05
CA SER A 96 -19.98 1.15 -4.78
C SER A 96 -19.02 0.52 -5.79
N ARG A 97 -18.27 1.36 -6.53
CA ARG A 97 -17.25 0.91 -7.47
C ARG A 97 -16.11 0.15 -6.80
N TYR A 98 -15.57 0.68 -5.69
CA TYR A 98 -14.47 0.04 -4.99
C TYR A 98 -14.89 -1.24 -4.29
N ARG A 99 -16.08 -1.28 -3.69
CA ARG A 99 -16.65 -2.53 -3.15
C ARG A 99 -16.82 -3.61 -4.22
N ALA A 100 -17.21 -3.23 -5.43
CA ALA A 100 -17.29 -4.15 -6.56
C ALA A 100 -15.90 -4.67 -6.97
N LEU A 101 -14.87 -3.81 -6.99
CA LEU A 101 -13.48 -4.19 -7.27
C LEU A 101 -12.93 -5.16 -6.21
N TRP A 102 -13.20 -4.92 -4.92
CA TRP A 102 -12.82 -5.83 -3.85
C TRP A 102 -13.40 -7.24 -4.05
N ARG A 103 -14.65 -7.32 -4.48
CA ARG A 103 -15.35 -8.59 -4.72
C ARG A 103 -14.90 -9.29 -6.00
N ALA A 104 -14.52 -8.52 -7.01
CA ALA A 104 -14.14 -9.04 -8.32
C ALA A 104 -12.64 -9.36 -8.45
N ALA A 105 -11.81 -8.86 -7.55
CA ALA A 105 -10.37 -9.04 -7.61
C ALA A 105 -9.96 -10.42 -7.08
N ASP A 106 -9.98 -11.41 -7.96
CA ASP A 106 -9.32 -12.71 -7.74
C ASP A 106 -7.87 -12.58 -8.21
N LEU A 107 -7.07 -11.85 -7.43
CA LEU A 107 -5.65 -11.67 -7.71
C LEU A 107 -4.88 -12.88 -7.20
N ARG A 108 -4.10 -13.47 -8.09
CA ARG A 108 -3.28 -14.65 -7.80
C ARG A 108 -1.83 -14.37 -8.15
N ASN A 109 -0.94 -14.78 -7.28
CA ASN A 109 0.51 -14.66 -7.48
C ASN A 109 1.23 -16.00 -7.60
N GLU A 110 0.50 -17.13 -7.60
CA GLU A 110 1.05 -18.49 -7.59
C GLU A 110 2.06 -18.69 -8.73
N ARG A 111 1.76 -18.18 -9.94
CA ARG A 111 2.70 -18.28 -11.07
C ARG A 111 4.01 -17.55 -10.82
N MET A 112 3.98 -16.41 -10.11
CA MET A 112 5.20 -15.69 -9.73
C MET A 112 5.97 -16.48 -8.68
N VAL A 113 5.29 -17.02 -7.68
CA VAL A 113 5.90 -17.84 -6.61
C VAL A 113 6.49 -19.13 -7.19
N GLU A 114 5.76 -19.85 -8.02
CA GLU A 114 6.24 -21.08 -8.67
C GLU A 114 7.46 -20.84 -9.57
N LEU A 115 7.46 -19.72 -10.28
CA LEU A 115 8.55 -19.36 -11.17
C LEU A 115 9.81 -18.95 -10.43
N THR A 116 9.66 -18.14 -9.38
CA THR A 116 10.76 -17.44 -8.71
C THR A 116 11.16 -18.06 -7.37
N GLY A 117 10.28 -18.85 -6.75
CA GLY A 117 10.46 -19.33 -5.39
C GLY A 117 10.51 -18.22 -4.34
N ILE A 118 9.93 -17.05 -4.64
CA ILE A 118 9.94 -15.92 -3.72
C ILE A 118 8.99 -16.16 -2.54
N THR A 119 9.43 -15.73 -1.36
CA THR A 119 8.55 -15.50 -0.22
C THR A 119 8.42 -14.00 -0.03
N PHE A 120 7.22 -13.47 -0.18
CA PHE A 120 6.96 -12.05 -0.03
C PHE A 120 7.05 -11.64 1.44
N ARG A 121 7.60 -10.45 1.69
CA ARG A 121 7.59 -9.81 3.01
C ARG A 121 6.17 -9.52 3.45
N SER A 122 5.97 -9.51 4.76
CA SER A 122 4.70 -9.07 5.34
C SER A 122 4.44 -7.60 5.00
N PHE A 123 3.16 -7.24 4.96
CA PHE A 123 2.80 -5.82 4.81
C PHE A 123 3.29 -4.99 5.99
N ASP A 124 3.28 -5.55 7.18
CA ASP A 124 3.74 -4.89 8.41
C ASP A 124 5.20 -4.46 8.32
N ASP A 125 6.09 -5.35 7.88
CA ASP A 125 7.51 -5.04 7.71
C ASP A 125 7.70 -3.94 6.66
N SER A 126 6.99 -4.04 5.54
CA SER A 126 7.06 -3.05 4.46
C SER A 126 6.51 -1.69 4.87
N LEU A 127 5.42 -1.69 5.65
CA LEU A 127 4.79 -0.46 6.16
C LEU A 127 5.68 0.23 7.19
N ARG A 128 6.22 -0.52 8.15
CA ARG A 128 7.15 0.00 9.16
C ARG A 128 8.37 0.63 8.51
N ASP A 129 9.06 -0.10 7.64
CA ASP A 129 10.25 0.40 6.94
C ASP A 129 9.93 1.66 6.10
N CYS A 130 8.73 1.72 5.50
CA CYS A 130 8.28 2.88 4.74
C CYS A 130 8.10 4.10 5.64
N VAL A 131 7.41 3.96 6.77
CA VAL A 131 7.15 5.05 7.71
C VAL A 131 8.46 5.52 8.35
N GLU A 132 9.30 4.61 8.83
CA GLU A 132 10.61 4.94 9.41
C GLU A 132 11.49 5.69 8.40
N SER A 133 11.49 5.27 7.13
CA SER A 133 12.21 5.96 6.05
C SER A 133 11.68 7.36 5.80
N LEU A 134 10.35 7.54 5.83
CA LEU A 134 9.74 8.87 5.68
C LEU A 134 10.14 9.80 6.82
N ILE A 135 10.11 9.32 8.05
CA ILE A 135 10.54 10.08 9.24
C ILE A 135 12.01 10.47 9.13
N ALA A 136 12.86 9.53 8.74
CA ALA A 136 14.30 9.78 8.61
C ALA A 136 14.62 10.85 7.54
N ILE A 137 13.81 10.94 6.48
CA ILE A 137 14.02 11.90 5.39
C ILE A 137 13.36 13.25 5.68
N ALA A 138 12.13 13.25 6.19
CA ALA A 138 11.34 14.46 6.42
C ALA A 138 11.65 15.15 7.75
N GLY A 139 12.25 14.40 8.71
CA GLY A 139 12.34 14.78 10.11
C GLY A 139 11.01 14.58 10.85
N THR A 140 11.07 14.34 12.14
CA THR A 140 9.88 14.18 12.99
C THR A 140 9.03 15.45 13.07
N GLU A 141 9.64 16.61 12.87
CA GLU A 141 8.95 17.92 12.94
C GLU A 141 7.89 18.11 11.84
N VAL A 142 8.07 17.52 10.66
CA VAL A 142 7.11 17.63 9.55
C VAL A 142 5.87 16.77 9.80
N LEU A 143 5.97 15.72 10.59
CA LEU A 143 4.86 14.81 10.92
C LEU A 143 4.12 15.23 12.20
N THR A 144 4.70 16.15 12.99
CA THR A 144 4.14 16.61 14.27
C THR A 144 3.74 18.09 14.28
N SER A 145 4.05 18.85 13.24
CA SER A 145 3.73 20.27 13.16
C SER A 145 2.38 20.52 12.48
N ALA A 146 1.32 20.44 13.26
CA ALA A 146 0.12 21.25 13.06
C ALA A 146 -0.29 21.76 14.43
N ASP A 147 0.26 22.89 14.82
CA ASP A 147 -0.35 23.85 15.73
C ASP A 147 -1.29 24.75 14.94
#